data_4e0e7b5095098eb68b0bb58b4bb068e3
#
_entry.id   4e0e7b5095098eb68b0bb58b4bb068e3
#
_cell.length_a   1.000
_cell.length_b   1.000
_cell.length_c   1.000
_cell.angle_alpha   90.00
_cell.angle_beta   90.00
_cell.angle_gamma   90.00
#
_symmetry.space_group_name_H-M   'P 1'
#
loop_
_entity.id
_entity.type
_entity.pdbx_description
1 polymer ?
#
loop_
_entity_poly.entity_id
_entity_poly.type
_entity_poly.pdbx_seq_one_letter_code
_entity_poly.pdbx_strand_id
1 'polypeptide(L)'
;MQSENKLGVMPISKLIWNMSLPIIASMLVQALYNIVDSVFVSRVSEQALTAVSLAFPAQNLMIGLATGTAVGVNALMGRALGAGLRERADKVANNGVFLAVVGFVISAVLGLTCSDLFFRSQTQIEDIIRMGNDYLRIVTAGSLAMFCQIMYERLLQGTGRSILSMYTQGLGAIINIILDPVFIFVLKMGVAGAAVATVIGQVCGCILAIWFNHKKNTDITLSLRGFRPDLRLIGEIYAIGLPSVIMIAIGSVMTFLMNKILITYHAAHETAATAFGAYFKLNSFIFMPVFGMNNGVVPIVAYNYGAQNRKRMVETIKRGALYASCIMVFGTILFWAIPGPLLKIFDATDTMLTVGIPALRIISISFCMAGACIALGASFQALGKSLYSMITSIVRQLVFLIPIAYVLARYGASVGNSDLVWWSYPIAEVFSLVLTLAFFRRLYKTIIAPLPEGRE
;
A
#
# COMPACT_ATOMS: atom_id res chain seq x y z
N MET A 1 -21.00 22.12 23.41
CA MET A 1 -19.56 22.03 23.16
C MET A 1 -19.31 20.84 22.25
N GLN A 2 -18.95 21.06 20.98
CA GLN A 2 -18.47 19.97 20.14
C GLN A 2 -17.18 19.45 20.76
N SER A 3 -17.08 18.15 21.02
CA SER A 3 -15.83 17.54 21.48
C SER A 3 -14.76 17.78 20.41
N GLU A 4 -13.71 18.53 20.78
CA GLU A 4 -12.58 18.77 19.86
C GLU A 4 -12.04 17.43 19.35
N ASN A 5 -11.83 17.33 18.04
CA ASN A 5 -11.32 16.10 17.44
C ASN A 5 -9.93 15.79 18.00
N LYS A 6 -9.70 14.54 18.42
CA LYS A 6 -8.43 14.10 19.01
C LYS A 6 -7.20 14.42 18.15
N LEU A 7 -7.37 14.59 16.83
CA LEU A 7 -6.28 14.96 15.91
C LEU A 7 -5.68 16.33 16.24
N GLY A 8 -6.49 17.23 16.84
CA GLY A 8 -6.07 18.57 17.26
C GLY A 8 -5.54 18.66 18.69
N VAL A 9 -5.94 17.78 19.61
CA VAL A 9 -5.71 17.99 21.06
C VAL A 9 -4.84 16.91 21.73
N MET A 10 -4.85 15.66 21.24
CA MET A 10 -4.08 14.59 21.86
C MET A 10 -2.57 14.81 21.70
N PRO A 11 -1.71 14.47 22.71
CA PRO A 11 -0.27 14.53 22.59
C PRO A 11 0.24 13.73 21.38
N ILE A 12 1.14 14.31 20.59
CA ILE A 12 1.51 13.81 19.26
C ILE A 12 2.04 12.36 19.28
N SER A 13 2.93 12.00 20.21
CA SER A 13 3.42 10.62 20.30
C SER A 13 2.29 9.61 20.52
N LYS A 14 1.40 9.91 21.49
CA LYS A 14 0.25 9.06 21.79
C LYS A 14 -0.71 9.00 20.62
N LEU A 15 -0.90 10.12 19.92
CA LEU A 15 -1.77 10.22 18.76
C LEU A 15 -1.23 9.37 17.59
N ILE A 16 0.07 9.48 17.26
CA ILE A 16 0.69 8.68 16.20
C ILE A 16 0.47 7.19 16.47
N TRP A 17 0.78 6.69 17.67
CA TRP A 17 0.59 5.28 17.99
C TRP A 17 -0.88 4.87 18.02
N ASN A 18 -1.77 5.71 18.57
CA ASN A 18 -3.21 5.46 18.58
C ASN A 18 -3.82 5.35 17.18
N MET A 19 -3.28 6.12 16.22
CA MET A 19 -3.72 6.08 14.84
C MET A 19 -3.06 4.95 14.05
N SER A 20 -1.76 4.77 14.23
CA SER A 20 -0.96 3.88 13.38
C SER A 20 -1.05 2.41 13.81
N LEU A 21 -1.06 2.11 15.10
CA LEU A 21 -1.04 0.72 15.59
C LEU A 21 -2.22 -0.12 15.08
N PRO A 22 -3.47 0.39 15.10
CA PRO A 22 -4.59 -0.34 14.50
C PRO A 22 -4.43 -0.56 12.99
N ILE A 23 -3.87 0.42 12.27
CA ILE A 23 -3.65 0.31 10.82
C ILE A 23 -2.54 -0.72 10.53
N ILE A 24 -1.46 -0.70 11.29
CA ILE A 24 -0.39 -1.69 11.21
C ILE A 24 -0.94 -3.10 11.45
N ALA A 25 -1.73 -3.29 12.51
CA ALA A 25 -2.36 -4.56 12.82
C ALA A 25 -3.26 -5.03 11.66
N SER A 26 -4.07 -4.13 11.08
CA SER A 26 -4.90 -4.42 9.91
C SER A 26 -4.07 -4.89 8.71
N MET A 27 -2.98 -4.19 8.41
CA MET A 27 -2.11 -4.55 7.27
C MET A 27 -1.41 -5.90 7.48
N LEU A 28 -0.99 -6.20 8.71
CA LEU A 28 -0.41 -7.51 9.05
C LEU A 28 -1.44 -8.64 8.95
N VAL A 29 -2.67 -8.42 9.42
CA VAL A 29 -3.76 -9.37 9.27
C VAL A 29 -4.08 -9.60 7.80
N GLN A 30 -4.07 -8.54 6.97
CA GLN A 30 -4.26 -8.63 5.53
C GLN A 30 -3.16 -9.47 4.86
N ALA A 31 -1.90 -9.27 5.24
CA ALA A 31 -0.80 -10.09 4.73
C ALA A 31 -0.97 -11.56 5.11
N LEU A 32 -1.37 -11.80 6.36
CA LEU A 32 -1.56 -13.15 6.86
C LEU A 32 -2.68 -13.90 6.11
N TYR A 33 -3.86 -13.26 5.93
CA TYR A 33 -4.93 -13.94 5.21
C TYR A 33 -4.57 -14.18 3.73
N ASN A 34 -3.85 -13.29 3.06
CA ASN A 34 -3.37 -13.52 1.70
C ASN A 34 -2.44 -14.74 1.59
N ILE A 35 -1.62 -14.99 2.62
CA ILE A 35 -0.78 -16.19 2.70
C ILE A 35 -1.65 -17.44 2.89
N VAL A 36 -2.62 -17.38 3.81
CA VAL A 36 -3.52 -18.50 4.11
C VAL A 36 -4.35 -18.87 2.88
N ASP A 37 -4.92 -17.88 2.18
CA ASP A 37 -5.64 -18.10 0.92
C ASP A 37 -4.76 -18.76 -0.13
N SER A 38 -3.53 -18.29 -0.32
CA SER A 38 -2.57 -18.91 -1.24
C SER A 38 -2.25 -20.37 -0.87
N VAL A 39 -2.16 -20.69 0.43
CA VAL A 39 -1.96 -22.08 0.91
C VAL A 39 -3.17 -22.95 0.60
N PHE A 40 -4.39 -22.46 0.76
CA PHE A 40 -5.58 -23.24 0.40
C PHE A 40 -5.69 -23.44 -1.10
N VAL A 41 -5.44 -22.43 -1.91
CA VAL A 41 -5.45 -22.53 -3.39
C VAL A 41 -4.36 -23.49 -3.89
N SER A 42 -3.17 -23.50 -3.30
CA SER A 42 -2.09 -24.41 -3.67
C SER A 42 -2.43 -25.89 -3.47
N ARG A 43 -3.30 -26.17 -2.49
CA ARG A 43 -3.79 -27.53 -2.23
C ARG A 43 -4.82 -28.03 -3.27
N VAL A 44 -5.39 -27.15 -4.08
CA VAL A 44 -6.26 -27.54 -5.19
C VAL A 44 -5.45 -28.12 -6.33
N SER A 45 -4.48 -27.34 -6.84
CA SER A 45 -3.50 -27.76 -7.83
C SER A 45 -2.42 -26.67 -8.02
N GLU A 46 -1.29 -27.04 -8.58
CA GLU A 46 -0.23 -26.08 -8.98
C GLU A 46 -0.75 -25.08 -10.02
N GLN A 47 -1.57 -25.56 -10.96
CA GLN A 47 -2.21 -24.69 -11.97
C GLN A 47 -3.17 -23.67 -11.33
N ALA A 48 -3.89 -24.06 -10.27
CA ALA A 48 -4.77 -23.15 -9.53
C ALA A 48 -3.97 -22.01 -8.88
N LEU A 49 -2.87 -22.33 -8.22
CA LEU A 49 -1.98 -21.31 -7.64
C LEU A 49 -1.38 -20.40 -8.72
N THR A 50 -1.00 -20.96 -9.86
CA THR A 50 -0.49 -20.21 -11.01
C THR A 50 -1.56 -19.25 -11.55
N ALA A 51 -2.81 -19.71 -11.70
CA ALA A 51 -3.91 -18.87 -12.16
C ALA A 51 -4.16 -17.66 -11.26
N VAL A 52 -4.19 -17.86 -9.93
CA VAL A 52 -4.34 -16.75 -8.96
C VAL A 52 -3.12 -15.83 -8.99
N SER A 53 -1.92 -16.38 -9.10
CA SER A 53 -0.68 -15.59 -9.18
C SER A 53 -0.64 -14.69 -10.41
N LEU A 54 -1.10 -15.20 -11.55
CA LEU A 54 -1.22 -14.41 -12.79
C LEU A 54 -2.33 -13.34 -12.72
N ALA A 55 -3.36 -13.52 -11.88
CA ALA A 55 -4.39 -12.50 -11.62
C ALA A 55 -3.89 -11.34 -10.76
N PHE A 56 -2.84 -11.54 -9.96
CA PHE A 56 -2.37 -10.60 -8.95
C PHE A 56 -2.04 -9.19 -9.49
N PRO A 57 -1.40 -8.99 -10.66
CA PRO A 57 -1.17 -7.66 -11.21
C PRO A 57 -2.46 -6.87 -11.49
N ALA A 58 -3.51 -7.53 -11.98
CA ALA A 58 -4.80 -6.89 -12.21
C ALA A 58 -5.47 -6.49 -10.88
N GLN A 59 -5.43 -7.37 -9.87
CA GLN A 59 -5.92 -7.04 -8.52
C GLN A 59 -5.15 -5.87 -7.89
N ASN A 60 -3.83 -5.84 -8.00
CA ASN A 60 -3.02 -4.75 -7.48
C ASN A 60 -3.35 -3.41 -8.15
N LEU A 61 -3.66 -3.41 -9.45
CA LEU A 61 -4.10 -2.20 -10.14
C LEU A 61 -5.44 -1.69 -9.59
N MET A 62 -6.39 -2.59 -9.32
CA MET A 62 -7.68 -2.26 -8.72
C MET A 62 -7.51 -1.70 -7.29
N ILE A 63 -6.73 -2.38 -6.46
CA ILE A 63 -6.40 -1.94 -5.09
C ILE A 63 -5.69 -0.59 -5.14
N GLY A 64 -4.78 -0.41 -6.08
CA GLY A 64 -4.06 0.84 -6.31
C GLY A 64 -4.99 2.00 -6.64
N LEU A 65 -5.96 1.79 -7.53
CA LEU A 65 -6.96 2.78 -7.89
C LEU A 65 -7.85 3.14 -6.69
N ALA A 66 -8.35 2.15 -5.95
CA ALA A 66 -9.16 2.35 -4.76
C ALA A 66 -8.39 3.11 -3.66
N THR A 67 -7.18 2.64 -3.36
CA THR A 67 -6.33 3.23 -2.31
C THR A 67 -5.86 4.64 -2.67
N GLY A 68 -5.46 4.86 -3.93
CA GLY A 68 -5.03 6.19 -4.39
C GLY A 68 -6.15 7.21 -4.31
N THR A 69 -7.36 6.87 -4.79
CA THR A 69 -8.54 7.72 -4.65
C THR A 69 -8.83 8.03 -3.18
N ALA A 70 -8.78 7.02 -2.32
CA ALA A 70 -9.05 7.15 -0.90
C ALA A 70 -7.98 8.00 -0.15
N VAL A 71 -6.72 7.99 -0.59
CA VAL A 71 -5.66 8.88 -0.07
C VAL A 71 -5.98 10.34 -0.38
N GLY A 72 -6.44 10.64 -1.59
CA GLY A 72 -6.87 12.00 -1.97
C GLY A 72 -8.02 12.50 -1.11
N VAL A 73 -9.04 11.66 -0.90
CA VAL A 73 -10.18 11.96 -0.03
C VAL A 73 -9.74 12.19 1.41
N ASN A 74 -8.91 11.31 1.96
CA ASN A 74 -8.40 11.41 3.33
C ASN A 74 -7.64 12.72 3.58
N ALA A 75 -6.74 13.11 2.67
CA ALA A 75 -5.96 14.33 2.79
C ALA A 75 -6.84 15.60 2.71
N LEU A 76 -7.78 15.67 1.76
CA LEU A 76 -8.66 16.84 1.60
C LEU A 76 -9.68 16.94 2.74
N MET A 77 -10.27 15.82 3.14
CA MET A 77 -11.21 15.76 4.27
C MET A 77 -10.53 16.18 5.58
N GLY A 78 -9.33 15.63 5.85
CA GLY A 78 -8.56 16.00 7.04
C GLY A 78 -8.28 17.49 7.12
N ARG A 79 -7.90 18.13 6.01
CA ARG A 79 -7.71 19.59 5.94
C ARG A 79 -9.00 20.35 6.18
N ALA A 80 -10.10 19.93 5.57
CA ALA A 80 -11.38 20.58 5.73
C ALA A 80 -11.85 20.50 7.19
N LEU A 81 -11.70 19.36 7.85
CA LEU A 81 -12.02 19.18 9.27
C LEU A 81 -11.13 20.05 10.17
N GLY A 82 -9.82 20.11 9.89
CA GLY A 82 -8.89 20.94 10.64
C GLY A 82 -9.18 22.44 10.51
N ALA A 83 -9.64 22.87 9.34
CA ALA A 83 -10.07 24.24 9.09
C ALA A 83 -11.47 24.57 9.64
N GLY A 84 -12.17 23.63 10.27
CA GLY A 84 -13.54 23.79 10.75
C GLY A 84 -14.61 23.83 9.63
N LEU A 85 -14.23 23.52 8.38
CA LEU A 85 -15.11 23.55 7.20
C LEU A 85 -15.85 22.22 7.02
N ARG A 86 -16.77 21.91 7.93
CA ARG A 86 -17.51 20.64 7.96
C ARG A 86 -18.25 20.34 6.66
N GLU A 87 -18.95 21.33 6.08
CA GLU A 87 -19.65 21.16 4.81
C GLU A 87 -18.71 20.71 3.67
N ARG A 88 -17.48 21.24 3.65
CA ARG A 88 -16.49 20.82 2.66
C ARG A 88 -16.01 19.40 2.94
N ALA A 89 -15.82 19.03 4.20
CA ALA A 89 -15.47 17.66 4.57
C ALA A 89 -16.56 16.67 4.16
N ASP A 90 -17.83 16.99 4.38
CA ASP A 90 -18.98 16.20 3.95
C ASP A 90 -19.03 16.05 2.41
N LYS A 91 -18.82 17.14 1.66
CA LYS A 91 -18.75 17.08 0.19
C LYS A 91 -17.59 16.21 -0.30
N VAL A 92 -16.40 16.32 0.31
CA VAL A 92 -15.25 15.47 -0.03
C VAL A 92 -15.56 14.00 0.23
N ALA A 93 -16.13 13.67 1.39
CA ALA A 93 -16.49 12.31 1.75
C ALA A 93 -17.53 11.69 0.81
N ASN A 94 -18.60 12.43 0.49
CA ASN A 94 -19.65 11.96 -0.43
C ASN A 94 -19.13 11.79 -1.87
N ASN A 95 -18.27 12.71 -2.37
CA ASN A 95 -17.59 12.51 -3.66
C ASN A 95 -16.66 11.30 -3.63
N GLY A 96 -15.98 11.04 -2.51
CA GLY A 96 -15.16 9.83 -2.32
C GLY A 96 -15.98 8.55 -2.48
N VAL A 97 -17.14 8.47 -1.84
CA VAL A 97 -18.05 7.31 -1.97
C VAL A 97 -18.53 7.15 -3.42
N PHE A 98 -18.89 8.25 -4.08
CA PHE A 98 -19.25 8.23 -5.50
C PHE A 98 -18.09 7.70 -6.37
N LEU A 99 -16.86 8.16 -6.14
CA LEU A 99 -15.68 7.70 -6.88
C LEU A 99 -15.34 6.23 -6.60
N ALA A 100 -15.65 5.71 -5.42
CA ALA A 100 -15.53 4.28 -5.15
C ALA A 100 -16.46 3.46 -6.05
N VAL A 101 -17.71 3.92 -6.25
CA VAL A 101 -18.66 3.28 -7.18
C VAL A 101 -18.18 3.40 -8.64
N VAL A 102 -17.66 4.55 -9.05
CA VAL A 102 -17.10 4.74 -10.40
C VAL A 102 -15.90 3.81 -10.61
N GLY A 103 -14.98 3.73 -9.65
CA GLY A 103 -13.83 2.81 -9.69
C GLY A 103 -14.25 1.35 -9.83
N PHE A 104 -15.29 0.95 -9.09
CA PHE A 104 -15.91 -0.37 -9.24
C PHE A 104 -16.42 -0.59 -10.66
N VAL A 105 -17.22 0.33 -11.21
CA VAL A 105 -17.80 0.18 -12.56
C VAL A 105 -16.71 0.01 -13.60
N ILE A 106 -15.65 0.84 -13.55
CA ILE A 106 -14.50 0.73 -14.45
C ILE A 106 -13.83 -0.65 -14.32
N SER A 107 -13.56 -1.08 -13.07
CA SER A 107 -12.90 -2.35 -12.80
C SER A 107 -13.75 -3.56 -13.21
N ALA A 108 -15.07 -3.51 -12.97
CA ALA A 108 -15.99 -4.57 -13.36
C ALA A 108 -16.10 -4.69 -14.89
N VAL A 109 -16.23 -3.56 -15.60
CA VAL A 109 -16.27 -3.57 -17.06
C VAL A 109 -14.96 -4.14 -17.63
N LEU A 110 -13.81 -3.67 -17.18
CA LEU A 110 -12.52 -4.18 -17.65
C LEU A 110 -12.32 -5.66 -17.29
N GLY A 111 -12.65 -6.07 -16.07
CA GLY A 111 -12.48 -7.46 -15.64
C GLY A 111 -13.40 -8.42 -16.36
N LEU A 112 -14.64 -8.03 -16.64
CA LEU A 112 -15.59 -8.89 -17.36
C LEU A 112 -15.31 -8.98 -18.87
N THR A 113 -14.79 -7.89 -19.47
CA THR A 113 -14.57 -7.84 -20.93
C THR A 113 -13.13 -8.23 -21.33
N CYS A 114 -12.12 -7.88 -20.52
CA CYS A 114 -10.72 -8.04 -20.91
C CYS A 114 -10.00 -9.20 -20.21
N SER A 115 -10.64 -9.93 -19.28
CA SER A 115 -9.96 -10.99 -18.51
C SER A 115 -9.40 -12.10 -19.42
N ASP A 116 -10.13 -12.53 -20.42
CA ASP A 116 -9.68 -13.60 -21.33
C ASP A 116 -8.45 -13.16 -22.14
N LEU A 117 -8.47 -11.95 -22.69
CA LEU A 117 -7.32 -11.36 -23.39
C LEU A 117 -6.11 -11.23 -22.44
N PHE A 118 -6.35 -10.82 -21.19
CA PHE A 118 -5.32 -10.67 -20.18
C PHE A 118 -4.62 -12.00 -19.87
N PHE A 119 -5.37 -13.10 -19.67
CA PHE A 119 -4.77 -14.41 -19.39
C PHE A 119 -4.12 -15.03 -20.64
N ARG A 120 -4.73 -14.94 -21.81
CA ARG A 120 -4.14 -15.42 -23.08
C ARG A 120 -2.84 -14.72 -23.44
N SER A 121 -2.63 -13.49 -22.97
CA SER A 121 -1.37 -12.78 -23.16
C SER A 121 -0.23 -13.30 -22.27
N GLN A 122 -0.55 -14.05 -21.21
CA GLN A 122 0.42 -14.52 -20.22
C GLN A 122 0.71 -16.02 -20.33
N THR A 123 -0.25 -16.84 -20.77
CA THR A 123 -0.12 -18.29 -20.84
C THR A 123 -0.91 -18.89 -21.99
N GLN A 124 -0.49 -20.08 -22.46
CA GLN A 124 -1.19 -20.88 -23.47
C GLN A 124 -1.94 -22.07 -22.86
N ILE A 125 -1.88 -22.26 -21.53
CA ILE A 125 -2.49 -23.41 -20.84
C ILE A 125 -3.95 -23.09 -20.56
N GLU A 126 -4.87 -23.74 -21.29
CA GLU A 126 -6.32 -23.45 -21.23
C GLU A 126 -6.92 -23.63 -19.82
N ASP A 127 -6.45 -24.59 -19.03
CA ASP A 127 -6.94 -24.75 -17.64
C ASP A 127 -6.57 -23.58 -16.74
N ILE A 128 -5.37 -23.00 -16.90
CA ILE A 128 -4.95 -21.80 -16.17
C ILE A 128 -5.77 -20.60 -16.63
N ILE A 129 -5.99 -20.46 -17.94
CA ILE A 129 -6.82 -19.38 -18.51
C ILE A 129 -8.23 -19.45 -17.96
N ARG A 130 -8.85 -20.64 -17.97
CA ARG A 130 -10.21 -20.84 -17.46
C ARG A 130 -10.31 -20.48 -15.96
N MET A 131 -9.47 -21.09 -15.12
CA MET A 131 -9.47 -20.85 -13.67
C MET A 131 -9.18 -19.38 -13.35
N GLY A 132 -8.22 -18.77 -14.04
CA GLY A 132 -7.88 -17.36 -13.87
C GLY A 132 -9.02 -16.42 -14.29
N ASN A 133 -9.70 -16.71 -15.40
CA ASN A 133 -10.87 -15.97 -15.85
C ASN A 133 -12.02 -16.04 -14.85
N ASP A 134 -12.33 -17.24 -14.33
CA ASP A 134 -13.38 -17.41 -13.33
C ASP A 134 -13.05 -16.60 -12.06
N TYR A 135 -11.81 -16.69 -11.58
CA TYR A 135 -11.33 -15.94 -10.43
C TYR A 135 -11.44 -14.42 -10.64
N LEU A 136 -10.85 -13.92 -11.71
CA LEU A 136 -10.76 -12.48 -11.94
C LEU A 136 -12.15 -11.87 -12.21
N ARG A 137 -13.02 -12.56 -12.93
CA ARG A 137 -14.41 -12.12 -13.19
C ARG A 137 -15.23 -12.03 -11.89
N ILE A 138 -15.10 -13.02 -11.00
CA ILE A 138 -15.81 -12.99 -9.71
C ILE A 138 -15.28 -11.84 -8.84
N VAL A 139 -13.96 -11.69 -8.71
CA VAL A 139 -13.36 -10.63 -7.91
C VAL A 139 -13.71 -9.24 -8.45
N THR A 140 -13.67 -9.05 -9.78
CA THR A 140 -14.00 -7.75 -10.39
C THR A 140 -15.49 -7.44 -10.33
N ALA A 141 -16.36 -8.42 -10.54
CA ALA A 141 -17.81 -8.24 -10.39
C ALA A 141 -18.19 -7.92 -8.93
N GLY A 142 -17.51 -8.53 -7.95
CA GLY A 142 -17.69 -8.28 -6.51
C GLY A 142 -16.92 -7.08 -5.97
N SER A 143 -16.11 -6.40 -6.77
CA SER A 143 -15.18 -5.36 -6.31
C SER A 143 -15.84 -4.10 -5.75
N LEU A 144 -17.16 -3.91 -5.93
CA LEU A 144 -17.90 -2.83 -5.26
C LEU A 144 -17.66 -2.84 -3.75
N ALA A 145 -17.68 -4.02 -3.14
CA ALA A 145 -17.44 -4.18 -1.72
C ALA A 145 -16.03 -3.72 -1.32
N MET A 146 -15.02 -4.09 -2.11
CA MET A 146 -13.63 -3.70 -1.89
C MET A 146 -13.45 -2.18 -2.03
N PHE A 147 -13.95 -1.57 -3.10
CA PHE A 147 -13.83 -0.12 -3.31
C PHE A 147 -14.53 0.67 -2.21
N CYS A 148 -15.74 0.27 -1.83
CA CYS A 148 -16.48 0.89 -0.74
C CYS A 148 -15.80 0.66 0.60
N GLN A 149 -15.37 -0.56 0.93
CA GLN A 149 -14.68 -0.87 2.18
C GLN A 149 -13.44 0.02 2.35
N ILE A 150 -12.55 0.07 1.36
CA ILE A 150 -11.35 0.91 1.40
C ILE A 150 -11.72 2.38 1.60
N MET A 151 -12.72 2.88 0.90
CA MET A 151 -13.16 4.27 1.03
C MET A 151 -13.70 4.56 2.42
N TYR A 152 -14.64 3.78 2.94
CA TYR A 152 -15.22 3.97 4.26
C TYR A 152 -14.20 3.80 5.39
N GLU A 153 -13.23 2.90 5.25
CA GLU A 153 -12.10 2.76 6.18
C GLU A 153 -11.23 4.03 6.21
N ARG A 154 -10.96 4.61 5.04
CA ARG A 154 -10.20 5.87 4.96
C ARG A 154 -10.95 7.06 5.54
N LEU A 155 -12.28 7.09 5.44
CA LEU A 155 -13.10 8.09 6.13
C LEU A 155 -13.00 7.96 7.65
N LEU A 156 -13.02 6.73 8.19
CA LEU A 156 -12.79 6.48 9.62
C LEU A 156 -11.38 6.89 10.07
N GLN A 157 -10.36 6.59 9.27
CA GLN A 157 -8.98 6.98 9.56
C GLN A 157 -8.82 8.50 9.53
N GLY A 158 -9.37 9.19 8.52
CA GLY A 158 -9.30 10.63 8.35
C GLY A 158 -10.02 11.43 9.44
N THR A 159 -11.00 10.83 10.11
CA THR A 159 -11.69 11.40 11.29
C THR A 159 -11.10 10.96 12.63
N GLY A 160 -9.97 10.25 12.60
CA GLY A 160 -9.29 9.82 13.81
C GLY A 160 -9.76 8.48 14.39
N ARG A 161 -10.59 7.70 13.71
CA ARG A 161 -11.21 6.47 14.21
C ARG A 161 -10.56 5.20 13.64
N SER A 162 -9.22 5.12 13.61
CA SER A 162 -8.46 4.01 13.01
C SER A 162 -8.76 2.64 13.64
N ILE A 163 -9.12 2.58 14.93
CA ILE A 163 -9.51 1.34 15.60
C ILE A 163 -10.75 0.72 14.92
N LEU A 164 -11.72 1.54 14.51
CA LEU A 164 -12.92 1.03 13.84
C LEU A 164 -12.58 0.46 12.45
N SER A 165 -11.61 1.07 11.73
CA SER A 165 -11.15 0.51 10.46
C SER A 165 -10.41 -0.82 10.64
N MET A 166 -9.71 -1.01 11.76
CA MET A 166 -9.11 -2.30 12.11
C MET A 166 -10.16 -3.40 12.29
N TYR A 167 -11.26 -3.09 12.97
CA TYR A 167 -12.34 -4.08 13.15
C TYR A 167 -13.00 -4.46 11.83
N THR A 168 -13.20 -3.52 10.91
CA THR A 168 -13.80 -3.81 9.59
C THR A 168 -12.90 -4.73 8.76
N GLN A 169 -11.62 -4.46 8.73
CA GLN A 169 -10.64 -5.26 8.00
C GLN A 169 -10.42 -6.63 8.65
N GLY A 170 -10.35 -6.65 10.00
CA GLY A 170 -10.23 -7.91 10.76
C GLY A 170 -11.42 -8.83 10.57
N LEU A 171 -12.65 -8.30 10.59
CA LEU A 171 -13.87 -9.09 10.33
C LEU A 171 -13.82 -9.70 8.92
N GLY A 172 -13.49 -8.91 7.91
CA GLY A 172 -13.39 -9.39 6.52
C GLY A 172 -12.38 -10.52 6.38
N ALA A 173 -11.21 -10.37 7.00
CA ALA A 173 -10.15 -11.39 6.97
C ALA A 173 -10.56 -12.69 7.68
N ILE A 174 -11.18 -12.60 8.86
CA ILE A 174 -11.66 -13.78 9.61
C ILE A 174 -12.71 -14.53 8.80
N ILE A 175 -13.68 -13.83 8.22
CA ILE A 175 -14.73 -14.44 7.40
C ILE A 175 -14.12 -15.12 6.17
N ASN A 176 -13.17 -14.47 5.49
CA ASN A 176 -12.50 -15.06 4.35
C ASN A 176 -11.79 -16.37 4.74
N ILE A 177 -10.94 -16.36 5.79
CA ILE A 177 -10.22 -17.55 6.27
C ILE A 177 -11.15 -18.72 6.62
N ILE A 178 -12.33 -18.42 7.19
CA ILE A 178 -13.34 -19.46 7.53
C ILE A 178 -14.03 -19.99 6.27
N LEU A 179 -14.33 -19.12 5.32
CA LEU A 179 -15.10 -19.48 4.12
C LEU A 179 -14.24 -20.13 3.04
N ASP A 180 -12.94 -19.82 2.95
CA ASP A 180 -12.04 -20.39 1.96
C ASP A 180 -12.11 -21.93 1.93
N PRO A 181 -11.87 -22.67 3.03
CA PRO A 181 -11.92 -24.14 3.00
C PRO A 181 -13.33 -24.64 2.68
N VAL A 182 -14.40 -23.92 3.07
CA VAL A 182 -15.77 -24.32 2.77
C VAL A 182 -16.06 -24.23 1.27
N PHE A 183 -15.76 -23.10 0.63
CA PHE A 183 -16.02 -22.93 -0.79
C PHE A 183 -15.04 -23.72 -1.67
N ILE A 184 -13.77 -23.78 -1.28
CA ILE A 184 -12.75 -24.46 -2.07
C ILE A 184 -12.92 -25.97 -2.03
N PHE A 185 -13.08 -26.58 -0.83
CA PHE A 185 -13.00 -28.01 -0.65
C PHE A 185 -14.38 -28.66 -0.43
N VAL A 186 -15.25 -28.10 0.44
CA VAL A 186 -16.56 -28.70 0.76
C VAL A 186 -17.51 -28.53 -0.42
N LEU A 187 -17.63 -27.31 -0.96
CA LEU A 187 -18.46 -27.02 -2.13
C LEU A 187 -17.75 -27.32 -3.46
N LYS A 188 -16.46 -27.72 -3.41
CA LYS A 188 -15.65 -28.12 -4.57
C LYS A 188 -15.57 -27.04 -5.68
N MET A 189 -15.65 -25.78 -5.32
CA MET A 189 -15.60 -24.67 -6.28
C MET A 189 -14.14 -24.33 -6.73
N GLY A 190 -13.11 -24.89 -6.05
CA GLY A 190 -11.72 -24.65 -6.38
C GLY A 190 -11.36 -23.16 -6.33
N VAL A 191 -10.70 -22.65 -7.37
CA VAL A 191 -10.24 -21.25 -7.47
C VAL A 191 -11.40 -20.24 -7.43
N ALA A 192 -12.54 -20.57 -8.03
CA ALA A 192 -13.75 -19.74 -7.97
C ALA A 192 -14.26 -19.61 -6.54
N GLY A 193 -14.11 -20.67 -5.72
CA GLY A 193 -14.46 -20.66 -4.30
C GLY A 193 -13.64 -19.66 -3.49
N ALA A 194 -12.32 -19.59 -3.72
CA ALA A 194 -11.45 -18.58 -3.10
C ALA A 194 -11.88 -17.15 -3.47
N ALA A 195 -12.22 -16.91 -4.74
CA ALA A 195 -12.74 -15.61 -5.19
C ALA A 195 -14.05 -15.22 -4.48
N VAL A 196 -14.99 -16.16 -4.37
CA VAL A 196 -16.27 -15.93 -3.68
C VAL A 196 -16.08 -15.66 -2.19
N ALA A 197 -15.23 -16.43 -1.51
CA ALA A 197 -14.92 -16.23 -0.09
C ALA A 197 -14.31 -14.85 0.16
N THR A 198 -13.37 -14.43 -0.71
CA THR A 198 -12.77 -13.09 -0.67
C THR A 198 -13.82 -11.99 -0.82
N VAL A 199 -14.71 -12.10 -1.81
CA VAL A 199 -15.78 -11.12 -2.02
C VAL A 199 -16.73 -11.07 -0.82
N ILE A 200 -17.13 -12.20 -0.26
CA ILE A 200 -18.02 -12.24 0.93
C ILE A 200 -17.34 -11.58 2.13
N GLY A 201 -16.05 -11.87 2.38
CA GLY A 201 -15.28 -11.21 3.43
C GLY A 201 -15.26 -9.68 3.27
N GLN A 202 -15.04 -9.20 2.04
CA GLN A 202 -15.06 -7.77 1.70
C GLN A 202 -16.46 -7.16 1.87
N VAL A 203 -17.54 -7.88 1.51
CA VAL A 203 -18.92 -7.42 1.71
C VAL A 203 -19.21 -7.24 3.20
N CYS A 204 -18.85 -8.21 4.05
CA CYS A 204 -19.07 -8.11 5.49
C CYS A 204 -18.24 -6.97 6.11
N GLY A 205 -16.99 -6.82 5.72
CA GLY A 205 -16.13 -5.68 6.12
C GLY A 205 -16.72 -4.34 5.68
N CYS A 206 -17.22 -4.26 4.45
CA CYS A 206 -17.86 -3.07 3.89
C CYS A 206 -19.13 -2.68 4.66
N ILE A 207 -20.02 -3.63 4.94
CA ILE A 207 -21.25 -3.39 5.70
C ILE A 207 -20.90 -2.83 7.07
N LEU A 208 -19.93 -3.42 7.77
CA LEU A 208 -19.47 -2.94 9.07
C LEU A 208 -18.84 -1.55 8.97
N ALA A 209 -18.07 -1.27 7.93
CA ALA A 209 -17.46 0.04 7.70
C ALA A 209 -18.51 1.13 7.45
N ILE A 210 -19.55 0.83 6.67
CA ILE A 210 -20.70 1.71 6.45
C ILE A 210 -21.42 1.96 7.78
N TRP A 211 -21.70 0.90 8.54
CA TRP A 211 -22.38 1.02 9.83
C TRP A 211 -21.61 1.89 10.82
N PHE A 212 -20.28 1.72 10.93
CA PHE A 212 -19.43 2.55 11.79
C PHE A 212 -19.43 4.02 11.33
N ASN A 213 -19.34 4.29 10.03
CA ASN A 213 -19.38 5.67 9.53
C ASN A 213 -20.72 6.35 9.83
N HIS A 214 -21.85 5.62 9.73
CA HIS A 214 -23.16 6.21 10.03
C HIS A 214 -23.45 6.35 11.53
N LYS A 215 -23.00 5.42 12.36
CA LYS A 215 -23.34 5.37 13.79
C LYS A 215 -22.29 5.96 14.72
N LYS A 216 -21.01 5.85 14.35
CA LYS A 216 -19.89 6.22 15.23
C LYS A 216 -19.09 7.42 14.71
N ASN A 217 -19.21 7.78 13.43
CA ASN A 217 -18.46 8.87 12.84
C ASN A 217 -19.30 10.17 12.83
N THR A 218 -19.17 10.95 13.89
CA THR A 218 -19.94 12.19 14.07
C THR A 218 -19.33 13.42 13.40
N ASP A 219 -18.09 13.30 12.89
CA ASP A 219 -17.35 14.42 12.29
C ASP A 219 -17.77 14.69 10.85
N ILE A 220 -18.35 13.72 10.17
CA ILE A 220 -18.84 13.84 8.79
C ILE A 220 -20.26 13.32 8.66
N THR A 221 -20.98 13.85 7.68
CA THR A 221 -22.33 13.42 7.32
C THR A 221 -22.34 12.84 5.92
N LEU A 222 -22.63 11.54 5.83
CA LEU A 222 -22.75 10.86 4.55
C LEU A 222 -24.23 10.81 4.13
N SER A 223 -24.57 11.47 3.04
CA SER A 223 -25.91 11.47 2.48
C SER A 223 -25.85 11.48 0.96
N LEU A 224 -26.44 10.47 0.35
CA LEU A 224 -26.61 10.41 -1.10
C LEU A 224 -27.87 11.16 -1.56
N ARG A 225 -28.74 11.61 -0.64
CA ARG A 225 -29.97 12.31 -0.98
C ARG A 225 -29.65 13.71 -1.49
N GLY A 226 -29.98 13.96 -2.76
CA GLY A 226 -29.67 15.24 -3.42
C GLY A 226 -28.18 15.42 -3.78
N PHE A 227 -27.38 14.37 -3.70
CA PHE A 227 -25.96 14.42 -4.05
C PHE A 227 -25.78 14.76 -5.54
N ARG A 228 -24.88 15.69 -5.81
CA ARG A 228 -24.39 16.03 -7.15
C ARG A 228 -22.86 15.95 -7.16
N PRO A 229 -22.27 15.20 -8.10
CA PRO A 229 -20.80 15.16 -8.23
C PRO A 229 -20.23 16.56 -8.48
N ASP A 230 -19.22 16.92 -7.72
CA ASP A 230 -18.47 18.16 -7.89
C ASP A 230 -17.16 17.87 -8.65
N LEU A 231 -17.16 18.19 -9.96
CA LEU A 231 -16.01 17.90 -10.83
C LEU A 231 -14.73 18.62 -10.39
N ARG A 232 -14.85 19.82 -9.78
CA ARG A 232 -13.69 20.54 -9.26
C ARG A 232 -13.09 19.80 -8.08
N LEU A 233 -13.93 19.33 -7.18
CA LEU A 233 -13.51 18.58 -6.00
C LEU A 233 -12.93 17.20 -6.39
N ILE A 234 -13.52 16.55 -7.39
CA ILE A 234 -13.00 15.30 -7.98
C ILE A 234 -11.59 15.54 -8.55
N GLY A 235 -11.39 16.66 -9.27
CA GLY A 235 -10.07 17.05 -9.76
C GLY A 235 -9.05 17.25 -8.62
N GLU A 236 -9.44 17.88 -7.52
CA GLU A 236 -8.60 18.04 -6.33
C GLU A 236 -8.26 16.68 -5.68
N ILE A 237 -9.21 15.75 -5.61
CA ILE A 237 -9.01 14.39 -5.08
C ILE A 237 -7.98 13.64 -5.93
N TYR A 238 -8.13 13.64 -7.26
CA TYR A 238 -7.21 12.95 -8.15
C TYR A 238 -5.85 13.63 -8.30
N ALA A 239 -5.76 14.95 -8.11
CA ALA A 239 -4.47 15.64 -8.05
C ALA A 239 -3.56 15.09 -6.91
N ILE A 240 -4.18 14.58 -5.84
CA ILE A 240 -3.46 13.94 -4.72
C ILE A 240 -3.42 12.41 -4.91
N GLY A 241 -4.51 11.81 -5.36
CA GLY A 241 -4.70 10.36 -5.42
C GLY A 241 -3.98 9.69 -6.58
N LEU A 242 -4.03 10.25 -7.79
CA LEU A 242 -3.44 9.68 -8.99
C LEU A 242 -1.93 9.43 -8.88
N PRO A 243 -1.12 10.35 -8.32
CA PRO A 243 0.28 10.06 -8.05
C PRO A 243 0.50 8.80 -7.20
N SER A 244 -0.39 8.52 -6.24
CA SER A 244 -0.31 7.33 -5.39
C SER A 244 -0.62 6.04 -6.18
N VAL A 245 -1.57 6.08 -7.11
CA VAL A 245 -1.85 4.97 -8.05
C VAL A 245 -0.61 4.66 -8.89
N ILE A 246 0.00 5.69 -9.47
CA ILE A 246 1.20 5.55 -10.31
C ILE A 246 2.36 4.95 -9.52
N MET A 247 2.55 5.36 -8.26
CA MET A 247 3.62 4.80 -7.40
C MET A 247 3.48 3.28 -7.20
N ILE A 248 2.26 2.76 -7.08
CA ILE A 248 2.01 1.32 -6.96
C ILE A 248 2.38 0.60 -8.27
N ALA A 249 1.99 1.15 -9.41
CA ALA A 249 2.31 0.60 -10.72
C ALA A 249 3.83 0.56 -11.00
N ILE A 250 4.54 1.62 -10.61
CA ILE A 250 6.01 1.69 -10.75
C ILE A 250 6.72 0.56 -10.00
N GLY A 251 6.25 0.21 -8.81
CA GLY A 251 6.81 -0.91 -8.03
C GLY A 251 6.74 -2.24 -8.80
N SER A 252 5.65 -2.50 -9.50
CA SER A 252 5.51 -3.70 -10.33
C SER A 252 6.45 -3.70 -11.54
N VAL A 253 6.58 -2.56 -12.22
CA VAL A 253 7.52 -2.41 -13.35
C VAL A 253 8.96 -2.60 -12.89
N MET A 254 9.34 -2.01 -11.76
CA MET A 254 10.67 -2.16 -11.17
C MET A 254 10.99 -3.64 -10.86
N THR A 255 10.06 -4.35 -10.24
CA THR A 255 10.25 -5.78 -9.91
C THR A 255 10.43 -6.62 -11.17
N PHE A 256 9.64 -6.38 -12.21
CA PHE A 256 9.78 -7.07 -13.50
C PHE A 256 11.16 -6.82 -14.12
N LEU A 257 11.60 -5.57 -14.19
CA LEU A 257 12.88 -5.22 -14.78
C LEU A 257 14.06 -5.78 -13.97
N MET A 258 13.98 -5.76 -12.63
CA MET A 258 15.01 -6.33 -11.76
C MET A 258 15.13 -7.84 -11.96
N ASN A 259 14.02 -8.57 -12.01
CA ASN A 259 14.02 -10.00 -12.28
C ASN A 259 14.69 -10.31 -13.63
N LYS A 260 14.38 -9.53 -14.68
CA LYS A 260 15.01 -9.68 -15.99
C LYS A 260 16.53 -9.46 -15.93
N ILE A 261 17.00 -8.46 -15.19
CA ILE A 261 18.44 -8.20 -15.00
C ILE A 261 19.10 -9.38 -14.27
N LEU A 262 18.50 -9.88 -13.20
CA LEU A 262 19.02 -11.00 -12.40
C LEU A 262 19.13 -12.27 -13.23
N ILE A 263 18.09 -12.65 -13.95
CA ILE A 263 18.08 -13.85 -14.80
C ILE A 263 19.14 -13.75 -15.91
N THR A 264 19.35 -12.53 -16.45
CA THR A 264 20.27 -12.34 -17.59
C THR A 264 21.74 -12.30 -17.17
N TYR A 265 22.06 -11.63 -16.06
CA TYR A 265 23.46 -11.28 -15.73
C TYR A 265 23.98 -11.93 -14.43
N HIS A 266 23.11 -12.38 -13.51
CA HIS A 266 23.57 -13.00 -12.27
C HIS A 266 24.03 -14.43 -12.53
N ALA A 267 25.17 -14.85 -11.92
CA ALA A 267 25.72 -16.19 -12.11
C ALA A 267 24.75 -17.32 -11.71
N ALA A 268 23.86 -17.08 -10.73
CA ALA A 268 22.84 -18.02 -10.31
C ALA A 268 21.51 -17.90 -11.07
N HIS A 269 21.41 -17.02 -12.08
CA HIS A 269 20.26 -16.85 -12.98
C HIS A 269 18.89 -16.90 -12.26
N GLU A 270 18.10 -17.95 -12.52
CA GLU A 270 16.75 -18.12 -11.95
C GLU A 270 16.76 -18.21 -10.41
N THR A 271 17.80 -18.78 -9.80
CA THR A 271 17.93 -18.83 -8.33
C THR A 271 18.07 -17.44 -7.73
N ALA A 272 18.73 -16.50 -8.42
CA ALA A 272 18.83 -15.11 -7.98
C ALA A 272 17.47 -14.41 -8.02
N ALA A 273 16.67 -14.64 -9.05
CA ALA A 273 15.30 -14.12 -9.13
C ALA A 273 14.40 -14.75 -8.03
N THR A 274 14.55 -16.02 -7.74
CA THR A 274 13.84 -16.71 -6.65
C THR A 274 14.22 -16.14 -5.28
N ALA A 275 15.52 -15.93 -5.02
CA ALA A 275 16.02 -15.30 -3.81
C ALA A 275 15.49 -13.85 -3.66
N PHE A 276 15.41 -13.11 -4.76
CA PHE A 276 14.81 -11.78 -4.79
C PHE A 276 13.31 -11.80 -4.49
N GLY A 277 12.58 -12.80 -4.98
CA GLY A 277 11.18 -13.03 -4.64
C GLY A 277 10.98 -13.30 -3.14
N ALA A 278 11.83 -14.13 -2.53
CA ALA A 278 11.82 -14.37 -1.09
C ALA A 278 12.16 -13.11 -0.29
N TYR A 279 13.16 -12.32 -0.74
CA TYR A 279 13.46 -11.00 -0.17
C TYR A 279 12.22 -10.10 -0.19
N PHE A 280 11.48 -10.04 -1.31
CA PHE A 280 10.28 -9.19 -1.43
C PHE A 280 9.20 -9.56 -0.41
N LYS A 281 8.97 -10.85 -0.19
CA LYS A 281 8.02 -11.34 0.80
C LYS A 281 8.46 -10.98 2.22
N LEU A 282 9.72 -11.22 2.57
CA LEU A 282 10.29 -10.83 3.88
C LEU A 282 10.25 -9.31 4.10
N ASN A 283 10.63 -8.55 3.09
CA ASN A 283 10.61 -7.11 3.08
C ASN A 283 9.22 -6.54 3.36
N SER A 284 8.17 -7.17 2.82
CA SER A 284 6.78 -6.75 3.04
C SER A 284 6.41 -6.72 4.51
N PHE A 285 6.87 -7.68 5.33
CA PHE A 285 6.62 -7.69 6.78
C PHE A 285 7.27 -6.52 7.52
N ILE A 286 8.41 -6.01 7.02
CA ILE A 286 9.11 -4.87 7.61
C ILE A 286 8.50 -3.54 7.12
N PHE A 287 8.12 -3.46 5.85
CA PHE A 287 7.58 -2.24 5.25
C PHE A 287 6.10 -2.02 5.59
N MET A 288 5.30 -3.06 5.79
CA MET A 288 3.88 -2.91 6.16
C MET A 288 3.67 -2.07 7.42
N PRO A 289 4.40 -2.29 8.53
CA PRO A 289 4.32 -1.39 9.69
C PRO A 289 4.64 0.06 9.36
N VAL A 290 5.62 0.31 8.48
CA VAL A 290 5.99 1.68 8.07
C VAL A 290 4.89 2.32 7.24
N PHE A 291 4.29 1.58 6.29
CA PHE A 291 3.14 2.05 5.53
C PHE A 291 1.89 2.25 6.41
N GLY A 292 1.66 1.38 7.38
CA GLY A 292 0.59 1.54 8.37
C GLY A 292 0.77 2.81 9.20
N MET A 293 2.00 3.09 9.63
CA MET A 293 2.36 4.33 10.33
C MET A 293 2.14 5.55 9.42
N ASN A 294 2.59 5.47 8.17
CA ASN A 294 2.40 6.52 7.18
C ASN A 294 0.92 6.87 7.00
N ASN A 295 0.07 5.86 6.87
CA ASN A 295 -1.39 6.03 6.77
C ASN A 295 -2.01 6.65 8.02
N GLY A 296 -1.42 6.45 9.20
CA GLY A 296 -1.82 7.11 10.45
C GLY A 296 -1.33 8.56 10.56
N VAL A 297 -0.16 8.86 10.02
CA VAL A 297 0.46 10.21 10.07
C VAL A 297 -0.22 11.17 9.10
N VAL A 298 -0.61 10.72 7.90
CA VAL A 298 -1.25 11.56 6.87
C VAL A 298 -2.44 12.35 7.41
N PRO A 299 -3.47 11.75 8.06
CA PRO A 299 -4.61 12.51 8.56
C PRO A 299 -4.24 13.49 9.68
N ILE A 300 -3.24 13.15 10.52
CA ILE A 300 -2.77 14.05 11.58
C ILE A 300 -2.14 15.32 10.99
N VAL A 301 -1.25 15.14 10.01
CA VAL A 301 -0.59 16.27 9.32
C VAL A 301 -1.62 17.09 8.54
N ALA A 302 -2.53 16.44 7.81
CA ALA A 302 -3.57 17.10 7.03
C ALA A 302 -4.52 17.93 7.91
N TYR A 303 -4.96 17.39 9.04
CA TYR A 303 -5.80 18.08 10.01
C TYR A 303 -5.10 19.31 10.59
N ASN A 304 -3.87 19.14 11.10
CA ASN A 304 -3.13 20.24 11.72
C ASN A 304 -2.71 21.31 10.70
N TYR A 305 -2.53 20.94 9.42
CA TYR A 305 -2.37 21.90 8.33
C TYR A 305 -3.65 22.75 8.13
N GLY A 306 -4.82 22.11 8.10
CA GLY A 306 -6.11 22.80 8.03
C GLY A 306 -6.35 23.71 9.24
N ALA A 307 -5.97 23.25 10.43
CA ALA A 307 -6.06 24.00 11.68
C ALA A 307 -4.98 25.09 11.83
N GLN A 308 -4.10 25.28 10.84
CA GLN A 308 -3.01 26.27 10.85
C GLN A 308 -2.05 26.10 12.05
N ASN A 309 -1.86 24.87 12.55
CA ASN A 309 -1.00 24.58 13.71
C ASN A 309 0.36 24.00 13.26
N ARG A 310 1.31 24.91 12.99
CA ARG A 310 2.67 24.56 12.54
C ARG A 310 3.40 23.68 13.54
N LYS A 311 3.34 24.00 14.85
CA LYS A 311 4.07 23.29 15.90
C LYS A 311 3.70 21.81 15.92
N ARG A 312 2.41 21.48 15.97
CA ARG A 312 1.90 20.10 15.98
C ARG A 312 2.21 19.36 14.68
N MET A 313 2.09 20.06 13.54
CA MET A 313 2.38 19.49 12.23
C MET A 313 3.85 19.08 12.09
N VAL A 314 4.78 19.99 12.44
CA VAL A 314 6.23 19.73 12.39
C VAL A 314 6.63 18.61 13.36
N GLU A 315 6.06 18.62 14.56
CA GLU A 315 6.30 17.58 15.55
C GLU A 315 5.82 16.21 15.04
N THR A 316 4.65 16.15 14.41
CA THR A 316 4.11 14.92 13.82
C THR A 316 5.04 14.38 12.73
N ILE A 317 5.51 15.23 11.82
CA ILE A 317 6.44 14.85 10.75
C ILE A 317 7.76 14.32 11.32
N LYS A 318 8.35 15.04 12.28
CA LYS A 318 9.62 14.63 12.90
C LYS A 318 9.49 13.29 13.63
N ARG A 319 8.47 13.13 14.48
CA ARG A 319 8.26 11.89 15.23
C ARG A 319 7.87 10.73 14.33
N GLY A 320 7.03 10.97 13.30
CA GLY A 320 6.70 9.97 12.28
C GLY A 320 7.93 9.47 11.54
N ALA A 321 8.81 10.38 11.11
CA ALA A 321 10.07 10.03 10.46
C ALA A 321 11.00 9.23 11.40
N LEU A 322 11.12 9.64 12.66
CA LEU A 322 11.92 8.93 13.65
C LEU A 322 11.41 7.50 13.88
N TYR A 323 10.11 7.33 14.12
CA TYR A 323 9.54 6.01 14.39
C TYR A 323 9.62 5.10 13.16
N ALA A 324 9.34 5.62 11.96
CA ALA A 324 9.52 4.87 10.71
C ALA A 324 10.97 4.41 10.54
N SER A 325 11.94 5.30 10.78
CA SER A 325 13.36 4.95 10.71
C SER A 325 13.76 3.90 11.76
N CYS A 326 13.23 3.98 12.99
CA CYS A 326 13.47 2.97 14.04
C CYS A 326 12.95 1.58 13.61
N ILE A 327 11.75 1.50 13.03
CA ILE A 327 11.20 0.23 12.52
C ILE A 327 12.10 -0.33 11.41
N MET A 328 12.57 0.53 10.52
CA MET A 328 13.43 0.12 9.41
C MET A 328 14.83 -0.31 9.88
N VAL A 329 15.40 0.36 10.88
CA VAL A 329 16.66 -0.06 11.53
C VAL A 329 16.49 -1.44 12.19
N PHE A 330 15.37 -1.67 12.86
CA PHE A 330 15.05 -3.00 13.40
C PHE A 330 15.02 -4.06 12.29
N GLY A 331 14.40 -3.76 11.15
CA GLY A 331 14.40 -4.63 9.97
C GLY A 331 15.81 -4.91 9.44
N THR A 332 16.68 -3.90 9.40
CA THR A 332 18.08 -4.07 9.01
C THR A 332 18.81 -5.01 9.97
N ILE A 333 18.68 -4.78 11.29
CA ILE A 333 19.30 -5.65 12.31
C ILE A 333 18.81 -7.09 12.15
N LEU A 334 17.52 -7.30 11.92
CA LEU A 334 16.95 -8.63 11.71
C LEU A 334 17.56 -9.34 10.49
N PHE A 335 17.69 -8.64 9.36
CA PHE A 335 18.27 -9.18 8.13
C PHE A 335 19.78 -9.43 8.23
N TRP A 336 20.46 -8.75 9.15
CA TRP A 336 21.89 -8.97 9.41
C TRP A 336 22.12 -10.12 10.39
N ALA A 337 21.28 -10.21 11.43
CA ALA A 337 21.44 -11.18 12.51
C ALA A 337 21.05 -12.61 12.10
N ILE A 338 19.92 -12.78 11.41
CA ILE A 338 19.34 -14.09 11.09
C ILE A 338 18.92 -14.25 9.61
N PRO A 339 19.72 -13.86 8.62
CA PRO A 339 19.31 -13.94 7.22
C PRO A 339 19.07 -15.39 6.76
N GLY A 340 19.90 -16.33 7.18
CA GLY A 340 19.76 -17.75 6.81
C GLY A 340 18.45 -18.37 7.32
N PRO A 341 18.12 -18.31 8.61
CA PRO A 341 16.84 -18.78 9.14
C PRO A 341 15.63 -18.13 8.44
N LEU A 342 15.68 -16.84 8.10
CA LEU A 342 14.60 -16.15 7.38
C LEU A 342 14.38 -16.71 5.97
N LEU A 343 15.45 -17.01 5.25
CA LEU A 343 15.36 -17.62 3.91
C LEU A 343 14.88 -19.08 3.98
N LYS A 344 15.27 -19.82 5.01
CA LYS A 344 14.83 -21.20 5.21
C LYS A 344 13.32 -21.35 5.43
N ILE A 345 12.61 -20.28 5.83
CA ILE A 345 11.12 -20.25 5.85
C ILE A 345 10.53 -20.52 4.45
N PHE A 346 11.30 -20.23 3.40
CA PHE A 346 10.91 -20.44 1.99
C PHE A 346 11.59 -21.67 1.37
N ASP A 347 11.96 -22.67 2.18
CA ASP A 347 12.65 -23.89 1.74
C ASP A 347 13.91 -23.61 0.90
N ALA A 348 14.68 -22.58 1.30
CA ALA A 348 15.85 -22.13 0.56
C ALA A 348 16.91 -23.24 0.47
N THR A 349 17.31 -23.56 -0.77
CA THR A 349 18.45 -24.42 -1.08
C THR A 349 19.77 -23.76 -0.70
N ASP A 350 20.86 -24.53 -0.59
CA ASP A 350 22.19 -23.96 -0.30
C ASP A 350 22.61 -22.91 -1.34
N THR A 351 22.30 -23.11 -2.60
CA THR A 351 22.54 -22.11 -3.66
C THR A 351 21.72 -20.85 -3.45
N MET A 352 20.45 -20.99 -3.03
CA MET A 352 19.61 -19.82 -2.73
C MET A 352 20.10 -19.07 -1.48
N LEU A 353 20.67 -19.77 -0.49
CA LEU A 353 21.26 -19.15 0.70
C LEU A 353 22.53 -18.36 0.33
N THR A 354 23.39 -18.88 -0.54
CA THR A 354 24.62 -18.18 -0.98
C THR A 354 24.32 -16.86 -1.69
N VAL A 355 23.22 -16.78 -2.43
CA VAL A 355 22.77 -15.56 -3.13
C VAL A 355 21.93 -14.66 -2.21
N GLY A 356 21.02 -15.27 -1.46
CA GLY A 356 20.02 -14.53 -0.68
C GLY A 356 20.58 -13.85 0.57
N ILE A 357 21.59 -14.44 1.24
CA ILE A 357 22.20 -13.83 2.42
C ILE A 357 22.89 -12.50 2.10
N PRO A 358 23.78 -12.41 1.08
CA PRO A 358 24.32 -11.13 0.64
C PRO A 358 23.24 -10.14 0.19
N ALA A 359 22.24 -10.61 -0.56
CA ALA A 359 21.13 -9.78 -0.99
C ALA A 359 20.40 -9.12 0.19
N LEU A 360 19.98 -9.92 1.20
CA LEU A 360 19.30 -9.40 2.39
C LEU A 360 20.16 -8.38 3.14
N ARG A 361 21.44 -8.66 3.33
CA ARG A 361 22.35 -7.78 4.07
C ARG A 361 22.63 -6.48 3.33
N ILE A 362 22.93 -6.53 2.04
CA ILE A 362 23.28 -5.34 1.25
C ILE A 362 22.07 -4.46 1.03
N ILE A 363 20.93 -5.03 0.62
CA ILE A 363 19.72 -4.26 0.34
C ILE A 363 19.21 -3.58 1.62
N SER A 364 19.25 -4.25 2.77
CA SER A 364 18.75 -3.69 4.03
C SER A 364 19.53 -2.48 4.55
N ILE A 365 20.73 -2.21 4.05
CA ILE A 365 21.47 -0.96 4.34
C ILE A 365 20.63 0.27 3.95
N SER A 366 19.83 0.16 2.88
CA SER A 366 18.96 1.23 2.41
C SER A 366 17.75 1.52 3.31
N PHE A 367 17.38 0.59 4.19
CA PHE A 367 16.12 0.64 4.94
C PHE A 367 15.98 1.89 5.81
N CYS A 368 17.05 2.27 6.53
CA CYS A 368 17.01 3.45 7.38
C CYS A 368 16.67 4.73 6.59
N MET A 369 17.27 4.88 5.40
CA MET A 369 17.00 6.00 4.50
C MET A 369 15.59 5.91 3.91
N ALA A 370 15.16 4.71 3.52
CA ALA A 370 13.83 4.47 3.00
C ALA A 370 12.73 4.81 4.01
N GLY A 371 12.92 4.52 5.31
CA GLY A 371 11.98 4.90 6.36
C GLY A 371 11.76 6.41 6.44
N ALA A 372 12.83 7.19 6.39
CA ALA A 372 12.74 8.64 6.35
C ALA A 372 12.05 9.15 5.08
N CYS A 373 12.39 8.60 3.91
CA CYS A 373 11.77 8.96 2.63
C CYS A 373 10.25 8.69 2.62
N ILE A 374 9.82 7.54 3.15
CA ILE A 374 8.40 7.17 3.23
C ILE A 374 7.65 8.13 4.16
N ALA A 375 8.20 8.43 5.35
CA ALA A 375 7.57 9.33 6.30
C ALA A 375 7.48 10.78 5.78
N LEU A 376 8.51 11.27 5.09
CA LEU A 376 8.44 12.59 4.43
C LEU A 376 7.46 12.57 3.24
N GLY A 377 7.35 11.44 2.53
CA GLY A 377 6.36 11.22 1.48
C GLY A 377 4.92 11.36 1.99
N ALA A 378 4.62 10.90 3.22
CA ALA A 378 3.34 11.14 3.88
C ALA A 378 3.00 12.62 3.99
N SER A 379 4.00 13.42 4.34
CA SER A 379 3.84 14.87 4.48
C SER A 379 3.50 15.52 3.12
N PHE A 380 4.12 15.05 2.03
CA PHE A 380 3.78 15.53 0.68
C PHE A 380 2.33 15.22 0.31
N GLN A 381 1.86 14.00 0.61
CA GLN A 381 0.48 13.60 0.39
C GLN A 381 -0.50 14.42 1.24
N ALA A 382 -0.23 14.53 2.55
CA ALA A 382 -1.05 15.31 3.49
C ALA A 382 -1.17 16.79 3.09
N LEU A 383 -0.09 17.38 2.56
CA LEU A 383 -0.04 18.77 2.10
C LEU A 383 -0.43 18.95 0.61
N GLY A 384 -0.98 17.90 -0.05
CA GLY A 384 -1.46 17.95 -1.43
C GLY A 384 -0.38 18.14 -2.48
N LYS A 385 0.83 17.80 -2.14
CA LYS A 385 1.98 17.81 -3.05
C LYS A 385 2.44 16.40 -3.38
N SER A 386 1.49 15.47 -3.56
CA SER A 386 1.74 14.04 -3.88
C SER A 386 2.61 13.86 -5.13
N LEU A 387 2.62 14.84 -6.02
CA LEU A 387 3.52 14.84 -7.17
C LEU A 387 5.00 14.72 -6.76
N TYR A 388 5.39 15.31 -5.63
CA TYR A 388 6.77 15.17 -5.13
C TYR A 388 7.07 13.71 -4.72
N SER A 389 6.13 13.04 -4.05
CA SER A 389 6.26 11.62 -3.72
C SER A 389 6.37 10.75 -4.98
N MET A 390 5.55 11.03 -5.99
CA MET A 390 5.57 10.31 -7.26
C MET A 390 6.90 10.50 -7.99
N ILE A 391 7.37 11.74 -8.13
CA ILE A 391 8.66 12.04 -8.80
C ILE A 391 9.79 11.33 -8.05
N THR A 392 9.83 11.40 -6.72
CA THR A 392 10.85 10.71 -5.92
C THR A 392 10.79 9.20 -6.15
N SER A 393 9.60 8.61 -6.25
CA SER A 393 9.43 7.17 -6.50
C SER A 393 9.90 6.77 -7.90
N ILE A 394 9.55 7.55 -8.94
CA ILE A 394 10.00 7.33 -10.32
C ILE A 394 11.52 7.41 -10.39
N VAL A 395 12.08 8.49 -9.86
CA VAL A 395 13.52 8.75 -9.90
C VAL A 395 14.27 7.64 -9.16
N ARG A 396 13.82 7.26 -7.97
CA ARG A 396 14.40 6.17 -7.20
C ARG A 396 14.40 4.84 -7.96
N GLN A 397 13.24 4.42 -8.45
CA GLN A 397 13.05 3.06 -8.94
C GLN A 397 13.43 2.90 -10.42
N LEU A 398 13.08 3.85 -11.28
CA LEU A 398 13.29 3.71 -12.73
C LEU A 398 14.52 4.46 -13.22
N VAL A 399 14.86 5.62 -12.65
CA VAL A 399 15.99 6.44 -13.14
C VAL A 399 17.31 6.03 -12.48
N PHE A 400 17.30 5.67 -11.20
CA PHE A 400 18.54 5.27 -10.52
C PHE A 400 18.62 3.74 -10.32
N LEU A 401 17.66 3.12 -9.64
CA LEU A 401 17.78 1.71 -9.27
C LEU A 401 18.00 0.79 -10.47
N ILE A 402 17.17 0.86 -11.49
CA ILE A 402 17.24 -0.05 -12.64
C ILE A 402 18.51 0.19 -13.49
N PRO A 403 18.87 1.42 -13.89
CA PRO A 403 20.11 1.64 -14.62
C PRO A 403 21.36 1.26 -13.83
N ILE A 404 21.42 1.57 -12.54
CA ILE A 404 22.56 1.19 -11.68
C ILE A 404 22.61 -0.34 -11.53
N ALA A 405 21.47 -1.00 -11.31
CA ALA A 405 21.42 -2.46 -11.26
C ALA A 405 21.91 -3.11 -12.55
N TYR A 406 21.51 -2.57 -13.71
CA TYR A 406 21.98 -3.04 -15.01
C TYR A 406 23.51 -2.91 -15.16
N VAL A 407 24.06 -1.74 -14.82
CA VAL A 407 25.51 -1.48 -14.91
C VAL A 407 26.27 -2.39 -13.94
N LEU A 408 25.83 -2.47 -12.68
CA LEU A 408 26.49 -3.30 -11.66
C LEU A 408 26.36 -4.80 -11.95
N ALA A 409 25.24 -5.26 -12.48
CA ALA A 409 25.06 -6.65 -12.87
C ALA A 409 25.98 -7.03 -14.04
N ARG A 410 26.07 -6.18 -15.07
CA ARG A 410 26.96 -6.38 -16.21
C ARG A 410 28.44 -6.36 -15.80
N TYR A 411 28.83 -5.39 -14.97
CA TYR A 411 30.19 -5.31 -14.43
C TYR A 411 30.49 -6.50 -13.52
N GLY A 412 29.56 -6.87 -12.63
CA GLY A 412 29.69 -8.03 -11.75
C GLY A 412 29.89 -9.34 -12.51
N ALA A 413 29.16 -9.54 -13.61
CA ALA A 413 29.35 -10.68 -14.49
C ALA A 413 30.76 -10.70 -15.12
N SER A 414 31.35 -9.55 -15.44
CA SER A 414 32.69 -9.47 -16.02
C SER A 414 33.82 -9.73 -15.02
N VAL A 415 33.62 -9.41 -13.74
CA VAL A 415 34.63 -9.59 -12.66
C VAL A 415 34.36 -10.82 -11.79
N GLY A 416 33.33 -11.61 -12.11
CA GLY A 416 32.98 -12.82 -11.35
C GLY A 416 32.34 -12.56 -9.98
N ASN A 417 31.81 -11.36 -9.73
CA ASN A 417 31.13 -11.00 -8.50
C ASN A 417 29.70 -10.52 -8.78
N SER A 418 28.76 -11.43 -8.86
CA SER A 418 27.37 -11.14 -9.17
C SER A 418 26.62 -10.39 -8.05
N ASP A 419 27.12 -10.38 -6.81
CA ASP A 419 26.48 -9.70 -5.67
C ASP A 419 26.52 -8.17 -5.76
N LEU A 420 27.36 -7.65 -6.67
CA LEU A 420 27.42 -6.21 -6.92
C LEU A 420 26.08 -5.60 -7.32
N VAL A 421 25.19 -6.36 -7.96
CA VAL A 421 23.86 -5.89 -8.34
C VAL A 421 23.04 -5.39 -7.15
N TRP A 422 23.20 -5.99 -5.98
CA TRP A 422 22.44 -5.62 -4.78
C TRP A 422 22.78 -4.23 -4.24
N TRP A 423 23.97 -3.71 -4.53
CA TRP A 423 24.38 -2.34 -4.17
C TRP A 423 23.58 -1.27 -4.89
N SER A 424 22.88 -1.61 -5.96
CA SER A 424 21.97 -0.67 -6.64
C SER A 424 20.91 -0.09 -5.70
N TYR A 425 20.44 -0.85 -4.70
CA TYR A 425 19.44 -0.39 -3.73
C TYR A 425 19.97 0.69 -2.79
N PRO A 426 21.08 0.49 -2.05
CA PRO A 426 21.66 1.55 -1.22
C PRO A 426 22.02 2.80 -2.02
N ILE A 427 22.59 2.64 -3.20
CA ILE A 427 22.98 3.78 -4.05
C ILE A 427 21.73 4.56 -4.48
N ALA A 428 20.73 3.90 -5.03
CA ALA A 428 19.49 4.56 -5.46
C ALA A 428 18.77 5.26 -4.28
N GLU A 429 18.82 4.67 -3.07
CA GLU A 429 18.19 5.26 -1.90
C GLU A 429 18.90 6.53 -1.42
N VAL A 430 20.22 6.64 -1.55
CA VAL A 430 20.96 7.89 -1.28
C VAL A 430 20.45 9.02 -2.18
N PHE A 431 20.32 8.78 -3.49
CA PHE A 431 19.78 9.80 -4.42
C PHE A 431 18.32 10.13 -4.09
N SER A 432 17.52 9.12 -3.74
CA SER A 432 16.13 9.30 -3.29
C SER A 432 16.04 10.19 -2.05
N LEU A 433 16.90 9.94 -1.06
CA LEU A 433 16.93 10.73 0.18
C LEU A 433 17.32 12.19 -0.12
N VAL A 434 18.34 12.42 -0.92
CA VAL A 434 18.77 13.78 -1.30
C VAL A 434 17.63 14.53 -1.99
N LEU A 435 16.95 13.89 -2.95
CA LEU A 435 15.83 14.49 -3.67
C LEU A 435 14.64 14.75 -2.73
N THR A 436 14.32 13.79 -1.86
CA THR A 436 13.24 13.91 -0.87
C THR A 436 13.51 15.08 0.09
N LEU A 437 14.73 15.22 0.58
CA LEU A 437 15.12 16.32 1.47
C LEU A 437 15.09 17.68 0.73
N ALA A 438 15.48 17.72 -0.55
CA ALA A 438 15.39 18.94 -1.36
C ALA A 438 13.92 19.38 -1.53
N PHE A 439 13.03 18.44 -1.88
CA PHE A 439 11.60 18.71 -1.97
C PHE A 439 10.99 19.10 -0.62
N PHE A 440 11.38 18.42 0.46
CA PHE A 440 10.91 18.76 1.80
C PHE A 440 11.38 20.14 2.24
N ARG A 441 12.63 20.51 1.98
CA ARG A 441 13.16 21.87 2.24
C ARG A 441 12.35 22.93 1.49
N ARG A 442 12.05 22.67 0.21
CA ARG A 442 11.19 23.58 -0.58
C ARG A 442 9.79 23.69 0.02
N LEU A 443 9.16 22.55 0.30
CA LEU A 443 7.83 22.47 0.92
C LEU A 443 7.79 23.20 2.27
N TYR A 444 8.82 22.96 3.09
CA TYR A 444 8.94 23.62 4.39
C TYR A 444 8.97 25.13 4.26
N LYS A 445 9.82 25.66 3.38
CA LYS A 445 9.93 27.12 3.17
C LYS A 445 8.67 27.74 2.59
N THR A 446 7.99 27.06 1.65
CA THR A 446 6.85 27.65 0.90
C THR A 446 5.51 27.44 1.57
N ILE A 447 5.33 26.37 2.34
CA ILE A 447 4.03 25.99 2.91
C ILE A 447 4.06 25.95 4.44
N ILE A 448 5.08 25.33 5.06
CA ILE A 448 5.10 25.08 6.50
C ILE A 448 5.57 26.31 7.28
N ALA A 449 6.67 26.93 6.87
CA ALA A 449 7.27 28.06 7.59
C ALA A 449 6.34 29.31 7.66
N PRO A 450 5.54 29.63 6.63
CA PRO A 450 4.61 30.76 6.71
C PRO A 450 3.42 30.54 7.64
N LEU A 451 3.15 29.31 8.09
CA LEU A 451 2.03 29.03 8.99
C LEU A 451 2.28 29.60 10.39
N PRO A 452 1.22 30.07 11.07
CA PRO A 452 1.30 30.48 12.48
C PRO A 452 1.71 29.29 13.35
N GLU A 453 2.32 29.58 14.51
CA GLU A 453 2.77 28.52 15.42
C GLU A 453 1.64 27.70 16.02
N GLY A 454 0.41 28.21 15.96
CA GLY A 454 -0.78 27.61 16.53
C GLY A 454 -0.97 27.98 17.99
N ARG A 455 -2.20 27.89 18.47
CA ARG A 455 -2.50 28.04 19.91
C ARG A 455 -2.06 26.76 20.63
N GLU A 456 -1.47 26.91 21.82
CA GLU A 456 -1.15 25.79 22.71
C GLU A 456 -2.39 25.04 23.15
#